data_a30b4c4758250c795495ab17d355525f
#
_entry.id   a30b4c4758250c795495ab17d355525f
#
_cell.length_a   1.000
_cell.length_b   1.000
_cell.length_c   1.000
_cell.angle_alpha   90.00
_cell.angle_beta   90.00
_cell.angle_gamma   90.00
#
_symmetry.space_group_name_H-M   'P 1'
#
loop_
_entity.id
_entity.type
_entity.pdbx_description
1 polymer ?
#
loop_
_entity_poly.entity_id
_entity_poly.type
_entity_poly.pdbx_seq_one_letter_code
_entity_poly.pdbx_strand_id
1 'polypeptide(L)'
;VRTAYGATFLAPALHKEYALVDTGEQYDLNLDGVMDSLLRYSRSKAPVRILGFPAYFYFLLKKLEQENISLKLPEKSMVLLGGGWKQFSSQKVKKDELYGLAEERLGIKEERFHEFFGVVEHNIPYFDCPNHHFHVPVYSRVIIREFKTMEPVENGTSGLLNLITPLL
;
A
#
# COMPACT_ATOMS: atom_id res chain seq x y z
N VAL A 1 -11.11 4.38 -3.34
CA VAL A 1 -12.10 4.43 -2.25
C VAL A 1 -12.72 3.05 -2.02
N ARG A 2 -13.39 2.41 -3.02
CA ARG A 2 -14.08 1.12 -2.84
C ARG A 2 -13.18 -0.01 -2.35
N THR A 3 -11.97 -0.15 -2.87
CA THR A 3 -11.00 -1.20 -2.47
C THR A 3 -10.56 -1.02 -1.02
N ALA A 4 -10.19 0.20 -0.63
CA ALA A 4 -9.82 0.50 0.75
C ALA A 4 -10.99 0.28 1.71
N TYR A 5 -12.20 0.70 1.33
CA TYR A 5 -13.41 0.46 2.10
C TYR A 5 -13.69 -1.04 2.26
N GLY A 6 -13.62 -1.82 1.17
CA GLY A 6 -13.77 -3.28 1.21
C GLY A 6 -12.77 -3.97 2.13
N ALA A 7 -11.49 -3.58 2.07
CA ALA A 7 -10.45 -4.14 2.94
C ALA A 7 -10.72 -3.94 4.43
N THR A 8 -11.44 -2.87 4.81
CA THR A 8 -11.78 -2.59 6.22
C THR A 8 -12.84 -3.54 6.79
N PHE A 9 -13.60 -4.25 5.98
CA PHE A 9 -14.53 -5.28 6.44
C PHE A 9 -13.85 -6.60 6.77
N LEU A 10 -12.70 -6.87 6.14
CA LEU A 10 -11.96 -8.11 6.33
C LEU A 10 -11.10 -8.10 7.60
N ALA A 11 -10.82 -6.93 8.15
CA ALA A 11 -10.01 -6.78 9.35
C ALA A 11 -10.78 -6.02 10.44
N PRO A 12 -11.12 -6.66 11.57
CA PRO A 12 -11.71 -5.98 12.71
C PRO A 12 -10.80 -4.82 13.17
N ALA A 13 -11.39 -3.64 13.34
CA ALA A 13 -10.68 -2.47 13.80
C ALA A 13 -11.49 -1.75 14.87
N LEU A 14 -10.82 -1.29 15.92
CA LEU A 14 -11.43 -0.47 16.98
C LEU A 14 -11.86 0.90 16.45
N HIS A 15 -11.02 1.47 15.58
CA HIS A 15 -11.27 2.75 14.94
C HIS A 15 -10.81 2.67 13.47
N LYS A 16 -11.48 3.44 12.63
CA LYS A 16 -11.15 3.59 11.21
C LYS A 16 -11.14 5.06 10.86
N GLU A 17 -10.13 5.49 10.12
CA GLU A 17 -10.00 6.84 9.61
C GLU A 17 -9.70 6.79 8.12
N TYR A 18 -10.30 7.68 7.36
CA TYR A 18 -10.12 7.77 5.91
C TYR A 18 -9.44 9.08 5.56
N ALA A 19 -8.35 8.98 4.79
CA ALA A 19 -7.65 10.17 4.29
C ALA A 19 -8.44 10.92 3.21
N LEU A 20 -9.40 10.27 2.55
CA LEU A 20 -10.28 10.90 1.57
C LEU A 20 -11.65 11.15 2.19
N VAL A 21 -12.05 12.41 2.20
CA VAL A 21 -13.35 12.86 2.68
C VAL A 21 -14.21 13.23 1.49
N ASP A 22 -15.44 12.74 1.46
CA ASP A 22 -16.43 13.09 0.45
C ASP A 22 -17.03 14.46 0.79
N THR A 23 -16.88 15.43 -0.11
CA THR A 23 -17.43 16.77 0.03
C THR A 23 -18.79 16.93 -0.68
N GLY A 24 -19.29 15.85 -1.28
CA GLY A 24 -20.50 15.82 -2.08
C GLY A 24 -20.28 16.12 -3.56
N GLU A 25 -19.24 16.86 -3.90
CA GLU A 25 -18.83 17.17 -5.29
C GLU A 25 -17.60 16.37 -5.71
N GLN A 26 -16.67 16.16 -4.78
CA GLN A 26 -15.42 15.45 -5.01
C GLN A 26 -14.90 14.78 -3.71
N TYR A 27 -13.79 14.08 -3.84
CA TYR A 27 -13.05 13.57 -2.69
C TYR A 27 -11.84 14.45 -2.41
N ASP A 28 -11.79 15.04 -1.23
CA ASP A 28 -10.66 15.85 -0.78
C ASP A 28 -9.74 15.06 0.17
N LEU A 29 -8.44 15.35 0.11
CA LEU A 29 -7.44 14.71 0.95
C LEU A 29 -7.33 15.43 2.30
N ASN A 30 -7.74 14.77 3.37
CA ASN A 30 -7.70 15.26 4.74
C ASN A 30 -6.46 14.72 5.49
N LEU A 31 -5.29 15.27 5.18
CA LEU A 31 -4.05 14.87 5.87
C LEU A 31 -4.04 15.30 7.34
N ASP A 32 -4.64 16.44 7.68
CA ASP A 32 -4.70 16.93 9.06
C ASP A 32 -5.48 15.98 9.96
N GLY A 33 -6.65 15.52 9.53
CA GLY A 33 -7.44 14.55 10.28
C GLY A 33 -6.73 13.19 10.43
N VAL A 34 -5.96 12.76 9.41
CA VAL A 34 -5.13 11.56 9.51
C VAL A 34 -4.01 11.76 10.52
N MET A 35 -3.33 12.90 10.52
CA MET A 35 -2.27 13.22 11.47
C MET A 35 -2.78 13.24 12.91
N ASP A 36 -3.92 13.89 13.16
CA ASP A 36 -4.57 13.91 14.47
C ASP A 36 -4.91 12.50 14.96
N SER A 37 -5.37 11.65 14.05
CA SER A 37 -5.66 10.25 14.35
C SER A 37 -4.39 9.46 14.66
N LEU A 38 -3.31 9.64 13.90
CA LEU A 38 -2.02 9.02 14.18
C LEU A 38 -1.43 9.48 15.51
N LEU A 39 -1.56 10.75 15.86
CA LEU A 39 -1.19 11.29 17.19
C LEU A 39 -1.94 10.59 18.34
N ARG A 40 -3.24 10.37 18.17
CA ARG A 40 -4.03 9.62 19.16
C ARG A 40 -3.60 8.15 19.23
N TYR A 41 -3.37 7.51 18.08
CA TYR A 41 -3.02 6.09 18.00
C TYR A 41 -1.59 5.82 18.48
N SER A 42 -0.66 6.77 18.36
CA SER A 42 0.70 6.61 18.90
C SER A 42 0.72 6.45 20.42
N ARG A 43 -0.31 6.94 21.11
CA ARG A 43 -0.49 6.82 22.56
C ARG A 43 -1.25 5.55 22.97
N SER A 44 -1.73 4.78 22.03
CA SER A 44 -2.47 3.54 22.25
C SER A 44 -1.51 2.33 22.29
N LYS A 45 -2.00 1.19 22.78
CA LYS A 45 -1.27 -0.10 22.69
C LYS A 45 -1.68 -0.90 21.45
N ALA A 46 -2.77 -0.53 20.80
CA ALA A 46 -3.27 -1.23 19.63
C ALA A 46 -2.44 -0.85 18.38
N PRO A 47 -2.01 -1.84 17.58
CA PRO A 47 -1.24 -1.56 16.37
C PRO A 47 -2.08 -0.84 15.32
N VAL A 48 -1.43 0.02 14.54
CA VAL A 48 -2.03 0.76 13.43
C VAL A 48 -1.79 0.02 12.12
N ARG A 49 -2.80 -0.03 11.27
CA ARG A 49 -2.71 -0.52 9.90
C ARG A 49 -2.95 0.64 8.95
N ILE A 50 -1.93 1.00 8.19
CA ILE A 50 -2.04 2.05 7.16
C ILE A 50 -2.18 1.36 5.81
N LEU A 51 -3.31 1.58 5.15
CA LEU A 51 -3.61 1.00 3.84
C LEU A 51 -3.79 2.13 2.82
N GLY A 52 -3.15 2.03 1.66
CA GLY A 52 -3.36 3.05 0.65
C GLY A 52 -2.43 2.97 -0.55
N PHE A 53 -2.33 4.10 -1.23
CA PHE A 53 -1.42 4.29 -2.36
C PHE A 53 -0.11 4.92 -1.90
N PRO A 54 1.03 4.53 -2.49
CA PRO A 54 2.34 5.06 -2.10
C PRO A 54 2.40 6.59 -2.13
N ALA A 55 1.78 7.24 -3.14
CA ALA A 55 1.79 8.69 -3.26
C ALA A 55 1.13 9.40 -2.06
N TYR A 56 -0.07 8.97 -1.65
CA TYR A 56 -0.76 9.58 -0.52
C TYR A 56 -0.05 9.32 0.81
N PHE A 57 0.54 8.14 0.95
CA PHE A 57 1.36 7.84 2.12
C PHE A 57 2.62 8.73 2.16
N TYR A 58 3.28 8.92 1.03
CA TYR A 58 4.41 9.84 0.92
C TYR A 58 4.01 11.29 1.28
N PHE A 59 2.88 11.78 0.79
CA PHE A 59 2.40 13.13 1.13
C PHE A 59 2.13 13.29 2.63
N LEU A 60 1.59 12.26 3.28
CA LEU A 60 1.43 12.25 4.72
C LEU A 60 2.79 12.36 5.45
N LEU A 61 3.78 11.58 5.03
CA LEU A 61 5.13 11.62 5.60
C LEU A 61 5.79 12.97 5.39
N LYS A 62 5.67 13.55 4.19
CA LYS A 62 6.20 14.90 3.89
C LYS A 62 5.51 15.98 4.72
N LYS A 63 4.23 15.85 4.99
CA LYS A 63 3.53 16.79 5.86
C LYS A 63 4.01 16.67 7.30
N LEU A 64 4.18 15.46 7.83
CA LEU A 64 4.78 15.23 9.15
C LEU A 64 6.19 15.83 9.25
N GLU A 65 6.99 15.70 8.18
CA GLU A 65 8.32 16.30 8.10
C GLU A 65 8.27 17.82 8.13
N GLN A 66 7.40 18.45 7.32
CA GLN A 66 7.23 19.90 7.25
C GLN A 66 6.80 20.50 8.60
N GLU A 67 5.96 19.79 9.33
CA GLU A 67 5.49 20.21 10.66
C GLU A 67 6.44 19.77 11.80
N ASN A 68 7.57 19.14 11.44
CA ASN A 68 8.55 18.60 12.38
C ASN A 68 7.94 17.66 13.43
N ILE A 69 6.97 16.85 13.00
CA ILE A 69 6.29 15.85 13.83
C ILE A 69 6.93 14.48 13.60
N SER A 70 7.32 13.83 14.70
CA SER A 70 7.74 12.43 14.70
C SER A 70 6.95 11.66 15.76
N LEU A 71 6.37 10.54 15.34
CA LEU A 71 5.55 9.68 16.17
C LEU A 71 6.23 8.31 16.32
N LYS A 72 5.97 7.64 17.40
CA LYS A 72 6.34 6.24 17.55
C LYS A 72 5.07 5.42 17.64
N LEU A 73 4.64 4.87 16.53
CA LEU A 73 3.48 3.98 16.49
C LEU A 73 3.79 2.65 17.22
N PRO A 74 2.76 1.95 17.74
CA PRO A 74 2.95 0.66 18.42
C PRO A 74 3.71 -0.33 17.55
N GLU A 75 4.58 -1.15 18.16
CA GLU A 75 5.57 -2.01 17.50
C GLU A 75 5.03 -2.89 16.36
N LYS A 76 3.79 -3.38 16.49
CA LYS A 76 3.15 -4.23 15.47
C LYS A 76 2.38 -3.44 14.41
N SER A 77 2.57 -2.12 14.33
CA SER A 77 2.00 -1.30 13.27
C SER A 77 2.64 -1.62 11.93
N MET A 78 1.88 -1.53 10.85
CA MET A 78 2.34 -1.88 9.51
C MET A 78 1.70 -1.01 8.44
N VAL A 79 2.35 -0.96 7.30
CA VAL A 79 1.89 -0.27 6.08
C VAL A 79 1.64 -1.31 4.99
N LEU A 80 0.52 -1.21 4.31
CA LEU A 80 0.18 -2.02 3.14
C LEU A 80 -0.17 -1.08 1.97
N LEU A 81 0.70 -1.06 0.96
CA LEU A 81 0.57 -0.17 -0.18
C LEU A 81 0.22 -0.94 -1.46
N GLY A 82 -0.57 -0.33 -2.32
CA GLY A 82 -0.92 -0.93 -3.60
C GLY A 82 -1.27 0.11 -4.65
N GLY A 83 -1.41 -0.33 -5.90
CA GLY A 83 -1.89 0.51 -7.00
C GLY A 83 -0.89 1.53 -7.56
N GLY A 84 0.34 1.60 -7.07
CA GLY A 84 1.40 2.45 -7.59
C GLY A 84 1.14 3.96 -7.43
N TRP A 85 1.99 4.78 -8.07
CA TRP A 85 1.99 6.24 -7.94
C TRP A 85 0.96 6.96 -8.83
N LYS A 86 0.37 6.26 -9.81
CA LYS A 86 -0.68 6.79 -10.71
C LYS A 86 -0.30 8.15 -11.32
N GLN A 87 -1.17 9.15 -11.18
CA GLN A 87 -0.94 10.52 -11.66
C GLN A 87 0.25 11.23 -11.00
N PHE A 88 0.77 10.70 -9.89
CA PHE A 88 1.90 11.26 -9.17
C PHE A 88 3.24 10.60 -9.54
N SER A 89 3.31 9.89 -10.67
CA SER A 89 4.52 9.18 -11.11
C SER A 89 5.76 10.08 -11.25
N SER A 90 5.58 11.37 -11.56
CA SER A 90 6.66 12.36 -11.60
C SER A 90 7.26 12.70 -10.23
N GLN A 91 6.54 12.41 -9.15
CA GLN A 91 6.96 12.63 -7.76
C GLN A 91 7.42 11.33 -7.08
N LYS A 92 7.52 10.24 -7.86
CA LYS A 92 7.91 8.93 -7.34
C LYS A 92 9.32 8.98 -6.77
N VAL A 93 9.43 8.58 -5.50
CA VAL A 93 10.70 8.40 -4.80
C VAL A 93 11.13 6.93 -4.79
N LYS A 94 12.38 6.67 -4.45
CA LYS A 94 12.87 5.30 -4.23
C LYS A 94 12.21 4.69 -2.98
N LYS A 95 12.12 3.36 -2.96
CA LYS A 95 11.54 2.63 -1.81
C LYS A 95 12.32 2.91 -0.52
N ASP A 96 13.64 2.89 -0.58
CA ASP A 96 14.50 3.15 0.57
C ASP A 96 14.25 4.53 1.18
N GLU A 97 14.02 5.55 0.35
CA GLU A 97 13.66 6.90 0.80
C GLU A 97 12.29 6.89 1.51
N LEU A 98 11.30 6.21 0.94
CA LEU A 98 9.97 6.10 1.54
C LEU A 98 10.01 5.37 2.88
N TYR A 99 10.76 4.27 2.97
CA TYR A 99 10.91 3.48 4.18
C TYR A 99 11.68 4.23 5.26
N GLY A 100 12.80 4.89 4.90
CA GLY A 100 13.57 5.70 5.81
C GLY A 100 12.75 6.84 6.43
N LEU A 101 11.98 7.55 5.59
CA LEU A 101 11.10 8.61 6.06
C LEU A 101 9.98 8.08 6.98
N ALA A 102 9.44 6.92 6.70
CA ALA A 102 8.42 6.31 7.54
C ALA A 102 8.99 5.80 8.88
N GLU A 103 10.20 5.27 8.90
CA GLU A 103 10.89 4.91 10.14
C GLU A 103 11.16 6.16 10.98
N GLU A 104 11.65 7.24 10.37
CA GLU A 104 11.94 8.49 11.05
C GLU A 104 10.68 9.17 11.62
N ARG A 105 9.59 9.20 10.84
CA ARG A 105 8.37 9.95 11.20
C ARG A 105 7.34 9.14 11.98
N LEU A 106 7.28 7.82 11.77
CA LEU A 106 6.25 6.95 12.37
C LEU A 106 6.81 5.79 13.20
N GLY A 107 8.12 5.58 13.17
CA GLY A 107 8.77 4.44 13.83
C GLY A 107 8.43 3.09 13.18
N ILE A 108 8.01 3.08 11.91
CA ILE A 108 7.68 1.85 11.16
C ILE A 108 8.88 1.46 10.32
N LYS A 109 9.50 0.32 10.65
CA LYS A 109 10.65 -0.23 9.94
C LYS A 109 10.24 -0.89 8.62
N GLU A 110 11.19 -1.00 7.69
CA GLU A 110 11.03 -1.62 6.37
C GLU A 110 10.35 -2.99 6.42
N GLU A 111 10.71 -3.87 7.35
CA GLU A 111 10.12 -5.19 7.53
C GLU A 111 8.61 -5.19 7.81
N ARG A 112 8.02 -4.03 8.09
CA ARG A 112 6.60 -3.81 8.32
C ARG A 112 5.89 -3.16 7.13
N PHE A 113 6.61 -2.98 6.03
CA PHE A 113 6.02 -2.55 4.77
C PHE A 113 5.69 -3.77 3.92
N HIS A 114 4.48 -3.76 3.42
CA HIS A 114 4.00 -4.75 2.46
C HIS A 114 3.38 -4.06 1.27
N GLU A 115 3.53 -4.68 0.12
CA GLU A 115 2.86 -4.26 -1.09
C GLU A 115 1.88 -5.34 -1.56
N PHE A 116 0.83 -4.90 -2.22
CA PHE A 116 -0.03 -5.81 -2.96
C PHE A 116 -0.18 -5.36 -4.40
N PHE A 117 -0.21 -6.34 -5.28
CA PHE A 117 -0.53 -6.17 -6.69
C PHE A 117 -1.87 -6.85 -6.99
N GLY A 118 -2.71 -6.18 -7.76
CA GLY A 118 -3.97 -6.72 -8.25
C GLY A 118 -4.47 -5.90 -9.43
N VAL A 119 -5.22 -6.54 -10.30
CA VAL A 119 -5.90 -5.92 -11.44
C VAL A 119 -7.39 -6.20 -11.34
N VAL A 120 -8.20 -5.29 -11.85
CA VAL A 120 -9.67 -5.37 -11.74
C VAL A 120 -10.22 -6.61 -12.44
N GLU A 121 -9.57 -6.99 -13.52
CA GLU A 121 -9.93 -8.13 -14.38
C GLU A 121 -9.56 -9.50 -13.77
N HIS A 122 -8.84 -9.49 -12.66
CA HIS A 122 -8.35 -10.69 -11.98
C HIS A 122 -8.44 -10.52 -10.48
N ASN A 123 -9.47 -11.07 -9.85
CA ASN A 123 -9.85 -10.83 -8.45
C ASN A 123 -8.89 -11.45 -7.41
N ILE A 124 -7.65 -11.75 -7.79
CA ILE A 124 -6.64 -12.32 -6.89
C ILE A 124 -5.61 -11.24 -6.55
N PRO A 125 -5.49 -10.84 -5.28
CA PRO A 125 -4.39 -10.00 -4.84
C PRO A 125 -3.13 -10.85 -4.62
N TYR A 126 -1.99 -10.34 -5.07
CA TYR A 126 -0.66 -10.88 -4.86
C TYR A 126 0.03 -10.02 -3.81
N PHE A 127 0.42 -10.61 -2.70
CA PHE A 127 1.11 -9.92 -1.62
C PHE A 127 2.61 -10.22 -1.67
N ASP A 128 3.41 -9.24 -1.28
CA ASP A 128 4.84 -9.44 -1.11
C ASP A 128 5.17 -10.09 0.26
N CYS A 129 6.40 -10.54 0.38
CA CYS A 129 7.00 -10.99 1.63
C CYS A 129 7.97 -9.94 2.19
N PRO A 130 8.57 -10.15 3.38
CA PRO A 130 9.59 -9.24 3.93
C PRO A 130 10.81 -8.98 3.04
N ASN A 131 11.04 -9.83 2.03
CA ASN A 131 12.08 -9.62 1.00
C ASN A 131 11.54 -8.87 -0.23
N HIS A 132 10.33 -8.30 -0.16
CA HIS A 132 9.67 -7.56 -1.22
C HIS A 132 9.48 -8.33 -2.54
N HIS A 133 9.32 -9.66 -2.45
CA HIS A 133 8.96 -10.49 -3.58
C HIS A 133 7.48 -10.87 -3.51
N PHE A 134 6.74 -10.63 -4.61
CA PHE A 134 5.34 -11.05 -4.70
C PHE A 134 5.21 -12.57 -4.77
N HIS A 135 4.27 -13.11 -4.02
CA HIS A 135 3.97 -14.54 -4.00
C HIS A 135 2.72 -14.85 -4.80
N VAL A 136 2.80 -15.91 -5.61
CA VAL A 136 1.65 -16.41 -6.36
C VAL A 136 0.88 -17.38 -5.45
N PRO A 137 -0.42 -17.10 -5.15
CA PRO A 137 -1.23 -18.01 -4.35
C PRO A 137 -1.41 -19.37 -5.02
N VAL A 138 -1.63 -20.42 -4.23
CA VAL A 138 -1.77 -21.81 -4.71
C VAL A 138 -2.91 -22.02 -5.73
N TYR A 139 -3.91 -21.17 -5.70
CA TYR A 139 -5.05 -21.15 -6.61
C TYR A 139 -4.88 -20.20 -7.80
N SER A 140 -3.66 -19.74 -8.05
CA SER A 140 -3.34 -18.87 -9.19
C SER A 140 -2.05 -19.31 -9.87
N ARG A 141 -1.89 -18.92 -11.13
CA ARG A 141 -0.63 -19.06 -11.88
C ARG A 141 -0.29 -17.77 -12.57
N VAL A 142 1.00 -17.50 -12.66
CA VAL A 142 1.55 -16.36 -13.40
C VAL A 142 2.44 -16.94 -14.49
N ILE A 143 2.22 -16.51 -15.73
CA ILE A 143 3.03 -16.87 -16.88
C ILE A 143 3.49 -15.56 -17.52
N ILE A 144 4.77 -15.42 -17.77
CA ILE A 144 5.30 -14.31 -18.56
C ILE A 144 5.43 -14.80 -20.01
N ARG A 145 4.88 -14.02 -20.95
CA ARG A 145 4.81 -14.39 -22.37
C ARG A 145 5.57 -13.40 -23.23
N GLU A 146 6.20 -13.91 -24.25
CA GLU A 146 6.77 -13.08 -25.32
C GLU A 146 5.65 -12.32 -26.05
N PHE A 147 5.91 -11.06 -26.39
CA PHE A 147 4.88 -10.14 -26.89
C PHE A 147 4.29 -10.55 -28.25
N LYS A 148 5.11 -11.10 -29.16
CA LYS A 148 4.67 -11.42 -30.54
C LYS A 148 4.12 -12.84 -30.67
N THR A 149 4.81 -13.78 -30.04
CA THR A 149 4.49 -15.20 -30.20
C THR A 149 3.51 -15.70 -29.15
N MET A 150 3.37 -14.95 -28.05
CA MET A 150 2.58 -15.35 -26.87
C MET A 150 3.09 -16.64 -26.19
N GLU A 151 4.25 -17.14 -26.56
CA GLU A 151 4.88 -18.27 -25.92
C GLU A 151 5.44 -17.88 -24.55
N PRO A 152 5.46 -18.80 -23.58
CA PRO A 152 6.11 -18.57 -22.30
C PRO A 152 7.60 -18.25 -22.49
N VAL A 153 8.11 -17.27 -21.74
CA VAL A 153 9.53 -16.93 -21.72
C VAL A 153 10.23 -17.58 -20.53
N GLU A 154 11.55 -17.69 -20.62
CA GLU A 154 12.39 -18.19 -19.53
C GLU A 154 12.41 -17.21 -18.34
N ASN A 155 12.70 -17.75 -17.14
CA ASN A 155 12.83 -16.95 -15.93
C ASN A 155 13.91 -15.86 -16.09
N GLY A 156 13.58 -14.66 -15.62
CA GLY A 156 14.45 -13.50 -15.74
C GLY A 156 14.23 -12.67 -17.01
N THR A 157 13.40 -13.16 -17.96
CA THR A 157 13.02 -12.42 -19.16
C THR A 157 11.76 -11.61 -18.93
N SER A 158 11.75 -10.35 -19.35
CA SER A 158 10.57 -9.48 -19.30
C SER A 158 9.60 -9.83 -20.42
N GLY A 159 8.28 -9.71 -20.13
CA GLY A 159 7.24 -9.97 -21.12
C GLY A 159 5.86 -9.55 -20.64
N LEU A 160 4.82 -10.03 -21.33
CA LEU A 160 3.43 -9.81 -20.96
C LEU A 160 3.04 -10.68 -19.76
N LEU A 161 2.42 -10.06 -18.77
CA LEU A 161 1.90 -10.73 -17.60
C LEU A 161 0.57 -11.42 -17.91
N ASN A 162 0.56 -12.75 -17.85
CA ASN A 162 -0.64 -13.56 -17.98
C ASN A 162 -1.00 -14.19 -16.63
N LEU A 163 -2.14 -13.79 -16.07
CA LEU A 163 -2.67 -14.25 -14.79
C LEU A 163 -3.76 -15.28 -15.04
N ILE A 164 -3.72 -16.41 -14.32
CA ILE A 164 -4.67 -17.52 -14.49
C ILE A 164 -5.18 -17.92 -13.11
N THR A 165 -6.50 -18.04 -12.96
CA THR A 165 -7.16 -18.57 -11.75
C THR A 165 -8.45 -19.29 -12.11
N PRO A 166 -8.82 -20.34 -11.39
CA PRO A 166 -10.15 -20.95 -11.46
C PRO A 166 -11.22 -20.18 -10.67
N LEU A 167 -10.83 -19.16 -9.91
CA LEU A 167 -11.72 -18.34 -9.09
C LEU A 167 -12.22 -17.14 -9.90
N LEU A 168 -13.34 -17.28 -10.58
CA LEU A 168 -14.03 -16.22 -11.31
C LEU A 168 -15.38 -15.92 -10.65
#